data_3b2b890d6dfc6f52c6564627fe29d2a2
#
_entry.id   3b2b890d6dfc6f52c6564627fe29d2a2
#
_cell.length_a   1.000
_cell.length_b   1.000
_cell.length_c   1.000
_cell.angle_alpha   90.00
_cell.angle_beta   90.00
_cell.angle_gamma   90.00
#
_symmetry.space_group_name_H-M   'P 1'
#
loop_
_entity.id
_entity.type
_entity.pdbx_description
1 polymer ?
#
loop_
_entity_poly.entity_id
_entity_poly.type
_entity_poly.pdbx_seq_one_letter_code
_entity_poly.pdbx_strand_id
1 'polypeptide(L)'
;MREKIVVFGGNGFFGQRFVRLASEQGFQVISVSRRGAPQPTEAWHRAVEWVKGDVFSPEDWRLLFENATAVVDCIGIIHQNPSTNQTYQRFNVEIARILVTEARKQQVPIFVYLSAKPFVPFLLKAYFESKKRAEAIIMDVYPNPLIIRPSLFVGKERRGTRAVAQLTKFAHALGLLKKFQPQPVETAARMVLDEMIQKMKTKEVG
;
A
#
# COMPACT_ATOMS: atom_id res chain seq x y z
N MET A 1 -21.20 10.67 -10.53
CA MET A 1 -20.84 10.38 -9.10
C MET A 1 -19.32 10.41 -9.00
N ARG A 2 -18.76 10.75 -7.82
CA ARG A 2 -17.30 10.63 -7.62
C ARG A 2 -16.91 9.15 -7.49
N GLU A 3 -15.83 8.74 -8.14
CA GLU A 3 -15.31 7.38 -7.99
C GLU A 3 -14.80 7.14 -6.57
N LYS A 4 -15.23 6.03 -5.97
CA LYS A 4 -14.92 5.67 -4.58
C LYS A 4 -13.70 4.75 -4.51
N ILE A 5 -12.72 5.13 -3.70
CA ILE A 5 -11.50 4.36 -3.45
C ILE A 5 -11.41 4.00 -1.96
N VAL A 6 -11.26 2.72 -1.65
CA VAL A 6 -11.02 2.25 -0.28
C VAL A 6 -9.54 1.90 -0.12
N VAL A 7 -8.86 2.56 0.82
CA VAL A 7 -7.41 2.44 1.03
C VAL A 7 -7.11 1.83 2.40
N PHE A 8 -6.47 0.69 2.42
CA PHE A 8 -5.96 0.06 3.64
C PHE A 8 -4.52 0.49 3.90
N GLY A 9 -4.26 0.95 5.13
CA GLY A 9 -2.96 1.50 5.48
C GLY A 9 -2.75 2.96 5.07
N GLY A 10 -3.83 3.70 4.77
CA GLY A 10 -3.78 5.11 4.40
C GLY A 10 -3.17 6.04 5.47
N ASN A 11 -3.12 5.61 6.74
CA ASN A 11 -2.41 6.32 7.81
C ASN A 11 -0.91 5.95 7.89
N GLY A 12 -0.39 5.18 6.94
CA GLY A 12 1.02 4.81 6.85
C GLY A 12 1.85 5.83 6.08
N PHE A 13 3.17 5.63 6.07
CA PHE A 13 4.13 6.53 5.41
C PHE A 13 3.85 6.76 3.91
N PHE A 14 3.58 5.71 3.15
CA PHE A 14 3.15 5.82 1.77
C PHE A 14 1.68 6.22 1.67
N GLY A 15 0.83 5.58 2.48
CA GLY A 15 -0.62 5.71 2.38
C GLY A 15 -1.10 7.14 2.54
N GLN A 16 -0.55 7.94 3.47
CA GLN A 16 -0.92 9.35 3.65
C GLN A 16 -0.69 10.17 2.38
N ARG A 17 0.41 9.93 1.66
CA ARG A 17 0.69 10.63 0.39
C ARG A 17 -0.29 10.22 -0.67
N PHE A 18 -0.57 8.92 -0.76
CA PHE A 18 -1.52 8.40 -1.74
C PHE A 18 -2.95 8.91 -1.51
N VAL A 19 -3.47 8.81 -0.27
CA VAL A 19 -4.85 9.26 0.02
C VAL A 19 -5.01 10.77 -0.16
N ARG A 20 -3.98 11.56 0.17
CA ARG A 20 -3.97 13.00 -0.08
C ARG A 20 -4.07 13.29 -1.57
N LEU A 21 -3.18 12.73 -2.39
CA LEU A 21 -3.18 12.93 -3.85
C LEU A 21 -4.50 12.47 -4.48
N ALA A 22 -5.04 11.33 -4.07
CA ALA A 22 -6.32 10.83 -4.56
C ALA A 22 -7.48 11.78 -4.20
N SER A 23 -7.52 12.31 -2.98
CA SER A 23 -8.54 13.29 -2.59
C SER A 23 -8.42 14.61 -3.35
N GLU A 24 -7.19 15.09 -3.59
CA GLU A 24 -6.91 16.28 -4.42
C GLU A 24 -7.32 16.10 -5.89
N GLN A 25 -7.32 14.86 -6.42
CA GLN A 25 -7.83 14.50 -7.74
C GLN A 25 -9.36 14.34 -7.80
N GLY A 26 -10.05 14.53 -6.68
CA GLY A 26 -11.51 14.52 -6.62
C GLY A 26 -12.15 13.16 -6.35
N PHE A 27 -11.37 12.12 -6.05
CA PHE A 27 -11.93 10.83 -5.62
C PHE A 27 -12.60 10.94 -4.24
N GLN A 28 -13.65 10.14 -4.02
CA GLN A 28 -14.13 9.85 -2.69
C GLN A 28 -13.20 8.82 -2.05
N VAL A 29 -12.39 9.24 -1.09
CA VAL A 29 -11.38 8.39 -0.46
C VAL A 29 -11.82 7.97 0.94
N ILE A 30 -11.89 6.66 1.17
CA ILE A 30 -12.10 6.05 2.49
C ILE A 30 -10.80 5.38 2.90
N SER A 31 -10.24 5.76 4.03
CA SER A 31 -8.99 5.21 4.55
C SER A 31 -9.23 4.36 5.79
N VAL A 32 -9.01 3.06 5.70
CA VAL A 32 -9.18 2.11 6.82
C VAL A 32 -7.84 1.88 7.51
N SER A 33 -7.83 2.08 8.82
CA SER A 33 -6.67 1.79 9.67
C SER A 33 -7.05 1.54 11.12
N ARG A 34 -6.23 0.81 11.86
CA ARG A 34 -6.48 0.52 13.28
C ARG A 34 -6.60 1.75 14.18
N ARG A 35 -6.01 2.87 13.78
CA ARG A 35 -6.01 4.13 14.53
C ARG A 35 -6.98 5.18 14.00
N GLY A 36 -7.64 4.92 12.87
CA GLY A 36 -8.46 5.90 12.18
C GLY A 36 -7.63 7.07 11.64
N ALA A 37 -8.08 8.30 11.84
CA ALA A 37 -7.43 9.51 11.35
C ALA A 37 -6.00 9.69 11.89
N PRO A 38 -5.07 10.22 11.08
CA PRO A 38 -3.73 10.55 11.54
C PRO A 38 -3.74 11.72 12.55
N GLN A 39 -2.74 11.74 13.43
CA GLN A 39 -2.52 12.79 14.40
C GLN A 39 -1.06 13.31 14.28
N PRO A 40 -0.82 14.63 14.36
CA PRO A 40 -1.81 15.72 14.46
C PRO A 40 -2.67 15.85 13.19
N THR A 41 -3.85 16.48 13.32
CA THR A 41 -4.76 16.68 12.18
C THR A 41 -4.29 17.84 11.31
N GLU A 42 -4.25 17.60 9.99
CA GLU A 42 -3.98 18.61 8.96
C GLU A 42 -5.26 18.96 8.19
N ALA A 43 -5.29 20.11 7.53
CA ALA A 43 -6.48 20.62 6.83
C ALA A 43 -7.01 19.65 5.75
N TRP A 44 -6.13 19.00 4.99
CA TRP A 44 -6.50 18.05 3.94
C TRP A 44 -7.14 16.75 4.48
N HIS A 45 -6.95 16.43 5.77
CA HIS A 45 -7.58 15.23 6.36
C HIS A 45 -9.10 15.27 6.31
N ARG A 46 -9.70 16.47 6.23
CA ARG A 46 -11.16 16.65 6.11
C ARG A 46 -11.73 16.19 4.78
N ALA A 47 -10.88 16.04 3.76
CA ALA A 47 -11.27 15.55 2.44
C ALA A 47 -11.29 14.02 2.34
N VAL A 48 -10.91 13.31 3.40
CA VAL A 48 -10.79 11.86 3.47
C VAL A 48 -11.66 11.33 4.60
N GLU A 49 -12.43 10.29 4.33
CA GLU A 49 -13.16 9.55 5.36
C GLU A 49 -12.20 8.56 6.06
N TRP A 50 -11.95 8.79 7.34
CA TRP A 50 -11.05 7.97 8.14
C TRP A 50 -11.83 6.98 9.00
N VAL A 51 -11.75 5.70 8.64
CA VAL A 51 -12.44 4.61 9.33
C VAL A 51 -11.45 3.85 10.22
N LYS A 52 -11.86 3.65 11.48
CA LYS A 52 -11.14 2.77 12.39
C LYS A 52 -11.63 1.33 12.15
N GLY A 53 -10.71 0.43 11.78
CA GLY A 53 -11.01 -0.98 11.55
C GLY A 53 -9.75 -1.84 11.54
N ASP A 54 -9.90 -3.09 11.93
CA ASP A 54 -8.86 -4.10 11.81
C ASP A 54 -9.10 -4.95 10.56
N VAL A 55 -8.08 -5.13 9.72
CA VAL A 55 -8.19 -5.97 8.51
C VAL A 55 -8.59 -7.41 8.87
N PHE A 56 -8.20 -7.88 10.05
CA PHE A 56 -8.55 -9.22 10.52
C PHE A 56 -9.99 -9.38 11.00
N SER A 57 -10.78 -8.29 11.01
CA SER A 57 -12.21 -8.23 11.31
C SER A 57 -12.98 -7.68 10.11
N PRO A 58 -13.20 -8.48 9.04
CA PRO A 58 -13.85 -8.01 7.81
C PRO A 58 -15.26 -7.44 8.03
N GLU A 59 -15.94 -7.83 9.08
CA GLU A 59 -17.24 -7.30 9.49
C GLU A 59 -17.21 -5.79 9.73
N ASP A 60 -16.07 -5.24 10.17
CA ASP A 60 -15.91 -3.81 10.48
C ASP A 60 -15.86 -2.93 9.23
N TRP A 61 -15.48 -3.49 8.08
CA TRP A 61 -15.13 -2.67 6.90
C TRP A 61 -15.63 -3.23 5.56
N ARG A 62 -16.05 -4.49 5.45
CA ARG A 62 -16.42 -5.10 4.16
C ARG A 62 -17.50 -4.33 3.40
N LEU A 63 -18.44 -3.69 4.10
CA LEU A 63 -19.51 -2.88 3.48
C LEU A 63 -18.97 -1.63 2.80
N LEU A 64 -17.75 -1.20 3.13
CA LEU A 64 -17.09 -0.08 2.45
C LEU A 64 -16.75 -0.41 0.99
N PHE A 65 -16.73 -1.70 0.61
CA PHE A 65 -16.46 -2.12 -0.77
C PHE A 65 -17.67 -1.98 -1.68
N GLU A 66 -18.88 -1.83 -1.14
CA GLU A 66 -20.07 -1.56 -1.94
C GLU A 66 -19.88 -0.30 -2.78
N ASN A 67 -20.06 -0.41 -4.10
CA ASN A 67 -19.84 0.67 -5.07
C ASN A 67 -18.42 1.26 -5.06
N ALA A 68 -17.42 0.55 -4.54
CA ALA A 68 -16.04 0.97 -4.65
C ALA A 68 -15.50 0.70 -6.06
N THR A 69 -14.88 1.70 -6.68
CA THR A 69 -14.18 1.55 -7.97
C THR A 69 -12.83 0.86 -7.78
N ALA A 70 -12.15 1.12 -6.67
CA ALA A 70 -10.87 0.50 -6.38
C ALA A 70 -10.67 0.22 -4.89
N VAL A 71 -9.94 -0.87 -4.60
CA VAL A 71 -9.37 -1.17 -3.29
C VAL A 71 -7.86 -1.13 -3.40
N VAL A 72 -7.20 -0.40 -2.49
CA VAL A 72 -5.75 -0.22 -2.48
C VAL A 72 -5.16 -0.76 -1.18
N ASP A 73 -4.31 -1.78 -1.29
CA ASP A 73 -3.56 -2.33 -0.15
C ASP A 73 -2.18 -1.70 -0.07
N CYS A 74 -2.03 -0.76 0.88
CA CYS A 74 -0.76 -0.12 1.25
C CYS A 74 -0.16 -0.71 2.53
N ILE A 75 -0.74 -1.78 3.09
CA ILE A 75 -0.25 -2.38 4.33
C ILE A 75 0.99 -3.23 4.05
N GLY A 76 1.93 -3.17 4.97
CA GLY A 76 3.11 -4.02 4.97
C GLY A 76 4.11 -3.58 6.01
N ILE A 77 4.94 -4.53 6.43
CA ILE A 77 6.04 -4.30 7.38
C ILE A 77 7.35 -4.69 6.74
N ILE A 78 8.41 -3.92 7.02
CA ILE A 78 9.79 -4.22 6.58
C ILE A 78 10.56 -4.97 7.66
N HIS A 79 10.18 -4.80 8.93
CA HIS A 79 10.79 -5.47 10.08
C HIS A 79 9.73 -6.24 10.85
N GLN A 80 10.09 -7.45 11.25
CA GLN A 80 9.26 -8.29 12.11
C GLN A 80 9.48 -7.95 13.59
N ASN A 81 8.43 -8.11 14.38
CA ASN A 81 8.49 -8.16 15.83
C ASN A 81 7.61 -9.34 16.31
N PRO A 82 8.17 -10.55 16.42
CA PRO A 82 7.41 -11.74 16.80
C PRO A 82 6.75 -11.63 18.18
N SER A 83 7.34 -10.88 19.13
CA SER A 83 6.77 -10.69 20.47
C SER A 83 5.42 -9.96 20.45
N THR A 84 5.15 -9.19 19.41
CA THR A 84 3.86 -8.49 19.18
C THR A 84 3.05 -9.13 18.05
N ASN A 85 3.37 -10.36 17.64
CA ASN A 85 2.77 -11.05 16.49
C ASN A 85 2.85 -10.26 15.18
N GLN A 86 3.85 -9.38 15.05
CA GLN A 86 4.09 -8.58 13.87
C GLN A 86 5.05 -9.32 12.94
N THR A 87 4.52 -10.27 12.16
CA THR A 87 5.30 -11.13 11.25
C THR A 87 5.02 -10.81 9.79
N TYR A 88 5.94 -11.14 8.89
CA TYR A 88 5.72 -11.02 7.44
C TYR A 88 4.54 -11.87 6.98
N GLN A 89 4.39 -13.07 7.53
CA GLN A 89 3.25 -13.94 7.19
C GLN A 89 1.93 -13.22 7.49
N ARG A 90 1.81 -12.63 8.68
CA ARG A 90 0.58 -11.97 9.11
C ARG A 90 0.33 -10.65 8.36
N PHE A 91 1.35 -9.78 8.26
CA PHE A 91 1.16 -8.41 7.78
C PHE A 91 1.39 -8.22 6.28
N ASN A 92 2.19 -9.07 5.61
CA ASN A 92 2.42 -8.93 4.18
C ASN A 92 1.65 -9.97 3.35
N VAL A 93 1.34 -11.16 3.92
CA VAL A 93 0.69 -12.24 3.16
C VAL A 93 -0.77 -12.38 3.53
N GLU A 94 -1.08 -12.54 4.82
CA GLU A 94 -2.45 -12.80 5.28
C GLU A 94 -3.37 -11.61 5.01
N ILE A 95 -2.91 -10.38 5.30
CA ILE A 95 -3.68 -9.16 5.00
C ILE A 95 -3.99 -9.07 3.51
N ALA A 96 -3.00 -9.27 2.64
CA ALA A 96 -3.21 -9.24 1.20
C ALA A 96 -4.26 -10.27 0.76
N ARG A 97 -4.22 -11.49 1.33
CA ARG A 97 -5.21 -12.54 1.07
C ARG A 97 -6.62 -12.14 1.50
N ILE A 98 -6.77 -11.61 2.70
CA ILE A 98 -8.08 -11.17 3.21
C ILE A 98 -8.67 -10.10 2.28
N LEU A 99 -7.88 -9.05 1.99
CA LEU A 99 -8.35 -7.92 1.19
C LEU A 99 -8.69 -8.32 -0.25
N VAL A 100 -7.85 -9.11 -0.91
CA VAL A 100 -8.10 -9.53 -2.29
C VAL A 100 -9.28 -10.48 -2.40
N THR A 101 -9.45 -11.37 -1.42
CA THR A 101 -10.60 -12.29 -1.37
C THR A 101 -11.91 -11.52 -1.22
N GLU A 102 -11.93 -10.54 -0.33
CA GLU A 102 -13.14 -9.73 -0.13
C GLU A 102 -13.42 -8.81 -1.33
N ALA A 103 -12.39 -8.20 -1.91
CA ALA A 103 -12.54 -7.40 -3.13
C ALA A 103 -13.08 -8.23 -4.30
N ARG A 104 -12.65 -9.50 -4.43
CA ARG A 104 -13.16 -10.43 -5.45
C ARG A 104 -14.63 -10.78 -5.21
N LYS A 105 -15.02 -11.10 -3.96
CA LYS A 105 -16.41 -11.41 -3.60
C LYS A 105 -17.35 -10.26 -3.90
N GLN A 106 -16.93 -9.05 -3.61
CA GLN A 106 -17.70 -7.82 -3.80
C GLN A 106 -17.59 -7.26 -5.23
N GLN A 107 -16.90 -7.97 -6.12
CA GLN A 107 -16.73 -7.59 -7.53
C GLN A 107 -16.14 -6.18 -7.70
N VAL A 108 -15.30 -5.72 -6.77
CA VAL A 108 -14.63 -4.43 -6.92
C VAL A 108 -13.87 -4.40 -8.25
N PRO A 109 -14.01 -3.36 -9.09
CA PRO A 109 -13.41 -3.33 -10.42
C PRO A 109 -11.87 -3.39 -10.44
N ILE A 110 -11.21 -2.76 -9.46
CA ILE A 110 -9.74 -2.63 -9.43
C ILE A 110 -9.18 -2.99 -8.06
N PHE A 111 -8.23 -3.91 -8.02
CA PHE A 111 -7.44 -4.19 -6.83
C PHE A 111 -5.99 -3.77 -7.05
N VAL A 112 -5.48 -2.87 -6.19
CA VAL A 112 -4.11 -2.35 -6.23
C VAL A 112 -3.32 -2.88 -5.04
N TYR A 113 -2.18 -3.49 -5.31
CA TYR A 113 -1.28 -3.98 -4.27
C TYR A 113 0.09 -3.31 -4.32
N LEU A 114 0.49 -2.70 -3.20
CA LEU A 114 1.81 -2.13 -3.05
C LEU A 114 2.80 -3.22 -2.64
N SER A 115 3.48 -3.78 -3.62
CA SER A 115 4.55 -4.76 -3.43
C SER A 115 5.92 -4.08 -3.24
N ALA A 116 7.00 -4.75 -3.58
CA ALA A 116 8.35 -4.18 -3.52
C ALA A 116 9.27 -4.83 -4.57
N LYS A 117 10.16 -4.02 -5.14
CA LYS A 117 11.22 -4.51 -6.02
C LYS A 117 12.46 -4.85 -5.19
N PRO A 118 13.04 -6.07 -5.31
CA PRO A 118 14.33 -6.38 -4.72
C PRO A 118 15.41 -5.44 -5.26
N PHE A 119 16.22 -4.87 -4.37
CA PHE A 119 17.24 -3.90 -4.76
C PHE A 119 18.66 -4.28 -4.31
N VAL A 120 18.82 -5.12 -3.28
CA VAL A 120 20.11 -5.62 -2.81
C VAL A 120 20.03 -7.14 -2.66
N PRO A 121 20.95 -7.89 -3.29
CA PRO A 121 21.06 -9.33 -3.09
C PRO A 121 21.24 -9.66 -1.61
N PHE A 122 20.57 -10.72 -1.15
CA PHE A 122 20.64 -11.26 0.22
C PHE A 122 20.08 -10.37 1.34
N LEU A 123 19.89 -9.08 1.12
CA LEU A 123 19.31 -8.19 2.13
C LEU A 123 17.78 -8.26 2.08
N LEU A 124 17.15 -8.41 3.24
CA LEU A 124 15.68 -8.50 3.38
C LEU A 124 15.04 -9.65 2.56
N LYS A 125 15.77 -10.76 2.35
CA LYS A 125 15.30 -11.90 1.55
C LYS A 125 13.89 -12.35 1.99
N ALA A 126 13.68 -12.59 3.28
CA ALA A 126 12.38 -13.03 3.81
C ALA A 126 11.25 -11.99 3.59
N TYR A 127 11.56 -10.70 3.62
CA TYR A 127 10.62 -9.64 3.28
C TYR A 127 10.18 -9.74 1.82
N PHE A 128 11.12 -9.81 0.87
CA PHE A 128 10.79 -9.91 -0.56
C PHE A 128 10.10 -11.22 -0.90
N GLU A 129 10.46 -12.33 -0.26
CA GLU A 129 9.76 -13.60 -0.39
C GLU A 129 8.32 -13.51 0.10
N SER A 130 8.06 -12.80 1.20
CA SER A 130 6.70 -12.57 1.68
C SER A 130 5.87 -11.74 0.71
N LYS A 131 6.47 -10.70 0.09
CA LYS A 131 5.81 -9.90 -0.94
C LYS A 131 5.49 -10.73 -2.19
N LYS A 132 6.41 -11.56 -2.66
CA LYS A 132 6.18 -12.50 -3.79
C LYS A 132 5.05 -13.50 -3.50
N ARG A 133 4.99 -14.04 -2.27
CA ARG A 133 3.89 -14.93 -1.88
C ARG A 133 2.54 -14.23 -1.89
N ALA A 134 2.50 -13.00 -1.41
CA ALA A 134 1.28 -12.18 -1.48
C ALA A 134 0.86 -11.91 -2.95
N GLU A 135 1.80 -11.55 -3.81
CA GLU A 135 1.54 -11.35 -5.25
C GLU A 135 0.97 -12.62 -5.89
N ALA A 136 1.53 -13.79 -5.60
CA ALA A 136 1.03 -15.06 -6.14
C ALA A 136 -0.42 -15.33 -5.73
N ILE A 137 -0.76 -15.11 -4.46
CA ILE A 137 -2.13 -15.24 -3.95
C ILE A 137 -3.06 -14.25 -4.65
N ILE A 138 -2.63 -12.99 -4.81
CA ILE A 138 -3.43 -11.96 -5.46
C ILE A 138 -3.71 -12.31 -6.91
N MET A 139 -2.70 -12.77 -7.65
CA MET A 139 -2.86 -13.17 -9.06
C MET A 139 -3.74 -14.40 -9.24
N ASP A 140 -3.75 -15.32 -8.28
CA ASP A 140 -4.61 -16.51 -8.29
C ASP A 140 -6.09 -16.15 -8.02
N VAL A 141 -6.33 -15.24 -7.09
CA VAL A 141 -7.69 -14.89 -6.64
C VAL A 141 -8.36 -13.82 -7.51
N TYR A 142 -7.59 -12.84 -7.99
CA TYR A 142 -8.15 -11.64 -8.62
C TYR A 142 -7.69 -11.49 -10.08
N PRO A 143 -8.64 -11.36 -11.03
CA PRO A 143 -8.29 -11.21 -12.44
C PRO A 143 -7.64 -9.85 -12.71
N ASN A 144 -6.44 -9.87 -13.26
CA ASN A 144 -5.71 -8.67 -13.68
C ASN A 144 -5.54 -7.60 -12.59
N PRO A 145 -4.95 -7.93 -11.42
CA PRO A 145 -4.69 -6.95 -10.36
C PRO A 145 -3.64 -5.93 -10.81
N LEU A 146 -3.61 -4.76 -10.17
CA LEU A 146 -2.54 -3.78 -10.34
C LEU A 146 -1.49 -3.99 -9.25
N ILE A 147 -0.39 -4.65 -9.59
CA ILE A 147 0.71 -4.93 -8.66
C ILE A 147 1.85 -3.95 -8.93
N ILE A 148 2.03 -2.99 -8.03
CA ILE A 148 3.09 -1.98 -8.13
C ILE A 148 4.29 -2.41 -7.29
N ARG A 149 5.46 -2.44 -7.91
CA ARG A 149 6.73 -2.84 -7.28
C ARG A 149 7.69 -1.66 -7.22
N PRO A 150 7.47 -0.72 -6.29
CA PRO A 150 8.35 0.43 -6.17
C PRO A 150 9.74 0.02 -5.66
N SER A 151 10.73 0.85 -5.92
CA SER A 151 12.00 0.84 -5.20
C SER A 151 11.83 1.37 -3.78
N LEU A 152 12.89 1.38 -2.98
CA LEU A 152 12.83 1.89 -1.59
C LEU A 152 12.39 3.36 -1.56
N PHE A 153 11.39 3.63 -0.72
CA PHE A 153 10.92 5.00 -0.48
C PHE A 153 11.80 5.74 0.51
N VAL A 154 12.08 6.99 0.22
CA VAL A 154 12.72 7.94 1.13
C VAL A 154 11.81 9.14 1.35
N GLY A 155 11.85 9.70 2.55
CA GLY A 155 11.10 10.91 2.92
C GLY A 155 11.46 11.37 4.32
N LYS A 156 11.30 12.68 4.57
CA LYS A 156 11.76 13.35 5.82
C LYS A 156 11.07 12.87 7.10
N GLU A 157 9.86 12.32 7.01
CA GLU A 157 9.01 12.00 8.16
C GLU A 157 9.05 10.53 8.60
N ARG A 158 9.94 9.72 8.03
CA ARG A 158 10.05 8.32 8.43
C ARG A 158 10.72 8.21 9.80
N ARG A 159 9.95 8.16 10.88
CA ARG A 159 10.42 7.74 12.20
C ARG A 159 10.89 6.29 12.10
N GLY A 160 12.19 6.09 11.99
CA GLY A 160 12.83 4.79 11.72
C GLY A 160 14.07 4.95 10.85
N THR A 161 14.59 6.17 10.73
CA THR A 161 15.76 6.59 9.96
C THR A 161 17.02 5.77 10.19
N ARG A 162 17.15 5.04 11.30
CA ARG A 162 18.33 4.20 11.56
C ARG A 162 18.43 3.03 10.58
N ALA A 163 17.33 2.33 10.29
CA ALA A 163 17.34 1.22 9.33
C ALA A 163 17.57 1.69 7.89
N VAL A 164 16.95 2.81 7.49
CA VAL A 164 17.17 3.41 6.16
C VAL A 164 18.58 3.99 6.05
N ALA A 165 19.10 4.63 7.09
CA ALA A 165 20.47 5.14 7.11
C ALA A 165 21.50 4.00 7.12
N GLN A 166 21.27 2.90 7.78
CA GLN A 166 22.13 1.71 7.70
C GLN A 166 22.05 1.08 6.31
N LEU A 167 20.88 1.02 5.70
CA LEU A 167 20.69 0.48 4.36
C LEU A 167 21.41 1.33 3.30
N THR A 168 21.30 2.66 3.39
CA THR A 168 22.01 3.59 2.49
C THR A 168 23.50 3.55 2.71
N LYS A 169 24.00 3.47 3.94
CA LYS A 169 25.42 3.31 4.24
C LYS A 169 25.99 2.00 3.69
N PHE A 170 25.25 0.90 3.86
CA PHE A 170 25.63 -0.41 3.35
C PHE A 170 25.64 -0.44 1.80
N ALA A 171 24.62 0.11 1.17
CA ALA A 171 24.55 0.23 -0.30
C ALA A 171 25.66 1.14 -0.86
N HIS A 172 26.04 2.20 -0.12
CA HIS A 172 27.17 3.06 -0.46
C HIS A 172 28.51 2.29 -0.36
N ALA A 173 28.73 1.57 0.72
CA ALA A 173 29.95 0.79 0.94
C ALA A 173 30.14 -0.31 -0.12
N LEU A 174 29.07 -0.83 -0.72
CA LEU A 174 29.10 -1.86 -1.77
C LEU A 174 29.14 -1.28 -3.20
N GLY A 175 29.25 0.03 -3.38
CA GLY A 175 29.24 0.66 -4.72
C GLY A 175 27.92 0.51 -5.49
N LEU A 176 26.87 0.02 -4.84
CA LEU A 176 25.56 -0.29 -5.45
C LEU A 176 24.69 0.94 -5.67
N LEU A 177 25.09 2.12 -5.16
CA LEU A 177 24.31 3.35 -5.27
C LEU A 177 24.12 3.84 -6.70
N LYS A 178 25.00 3.50 -7.63
CA LYS A 178 24.84 3.86 -9.05
C LYS A 178 23.65 3.16 -9.72
N LYS A 179 23.21 1.99 -9.19
CA LYS A 179 22.02 1.24 -9.65
C LYS A 179 20.78 1.44 -8.77
N PHE A 180 20.96 2.05 -7.60
CA PHE A 180 19.92 2.20 -6.60
C PHE A 180 19.60 3.68 -6.40
N GLN A 181 18.54 4.16 -7.05
CA GLN A 181 17.98 5.49 -6.79
C GLN A 181 16.77 5.34 -5.89
N PRO A 182 16.88 5.74 -4.60
CA PRO A 182 15.70 5.82 -3.74
C PRO A 182 14.71 6.83 -4.33
N GLN A 183 13.46 6.44 -4.42
CA GLN A 183 12.42 7.28 -4.98
C GLN A 183 11.75 8.10 -3.86
N PRO A 184 11.51 9.42 -4.03
CA PRO A 184 10.68 10.17 -3.12
C PRO A 184 9.31 9.51 -3.00
N VAL A 185 8.79 9.40 -1.76
CA VAL A 185 7.50 8.73 -1.51
C VAL A 185 6.35 9.43 -2.24
N GLU A 186 6.42 10.74 -2.42
CA GLU A 186 5.45 11.55 -3.16
C GLU A 186 5.41 11.16 -4.65
N THR A 187 6.58 11.01 -5.28
CA THR A 187 6.69 10.56 -6.68
C THR A 187 6.12 9.15 -6.85
N ALA A 188 6.43 8.26 -5.91
CA ALA A 188 5.90 6.91 -5.94
C ALA A 188 4.37 6.87 -5.76
N ALA A 189 3.83 7.68 -4.83
CA ALA A 189 2.40 7.76 -4.62
C ALA A 189 1.66 8.31 -5.85
N ARG A 190 2.22 9.31 -6.52
CA ARG A 190 1.69 9.83 -7.79
C ARG A 190 1.70 8.76 -8.88
N MET A 191 2.81 8.06 -9.07
CA MET A 191 2.92 6.99 -10.06
C MET A 191 1.84 5.90 -9.84
N VAL A 192 1.63 5.47 -8.59
CA VAL A 192 0.60 4.47 -8.27
C VAL A 192 -0.80 4.99 -8.60
N LEU A 193 -1.07 6.26 -8.28
CA LEU A 193 -2.35 6.89 -8.59
C LEU A 193 -2.58 6.99 -10.10
N ASP A 194 -1.57 7.42 -10.86
CA ASP A 194 -1.65 7.57 -12.31
C ASP A 194 -1.88 6.20 -12.99
N GLU A 195 -1.18 5.14 -12.58
CA GLU A 195 -1.38 3.77 -13.09
C GLU A 195 -2.78 3.24 -12.76
N MET A 196 -3.30 3.55 -11.57
CA MET A 196 -4.67 3.19 -11.19
C MET A 196 -5.69 3.92 -12.06
N ILE A 197 -5.54 5.22 -12.28
CA ILE A 197 -6.42 6.03 -13.15
C ILE A 197 -6.38 5.51 -14.60
N GLN A 198 -5.21 5.18 -15.11
CA GLN A 198 -5.08 4.58 -16.44
C GLN A 198 -5.87 3.27 -16.56
N LYS A 199 -5.78 2.43 -15.53
CA LYS A 199 -6.51 1.16 -15.48
C LYS A 199 -8.04 1.36 -15.38
N MET A 200 -8.50 2.40 -14.71
CA MET A 200 -9.93 2.79 -14.68
C MET A 200 -10.42 3.11 -16.09
N LYS A 201 -9.72 3.98 -16.80
CA LYS A 201 -10.08 4.39 -18.18
C LYS A 201 -10.13 3.23 -19.16
N THR A 202 -9.21 2.27 -19.05
CA THR A 202 -9.20 1.09 -19.95
C THR A 202 -10.35 0.12 -19.69
N LYS A 203 -10.95 0.13 -18.50
CA LYS A 203 -12.13 -0.70 -18.19
C LYS A 203 -13.46 -0.06 -18.60
N GLU A 204 -13.52 1.25 -18.79
CA GLU A 204 -14.73 1.94 -19.28
C GLU A 204 -14.92 1.81 -20.80
N VAL A 205 -13.87 1.44 -21.52
CA VAL A 205 -13.86 1.37 -23.01
C VAL A 205 -14.05 -0.07 -23.52
N GLY A 206 -14.04 -1.08 -22.66
CA GLY A 206 -14.23 -2.49 -23.02
C GLY A 206 -15.50 -3.10 -22.43
#